data_53da913871363d2955d643e0a8be8396
#
_entry.id   53da913871363d2955d643e0a8be8396
#
_cell.length_a   1.000
_cell.length_b   1.000
_cell.length_c   1.000
_cell.angle_alpha   90.00
_cell.angle_beta   90.00
_cell.angle_gamma   90.00
#
_symmetry.space_group_name_H-M   'P 1'
#
loop_
_entity.id
_entity.type
_entity.pdbx_description
1 polymer ?
#
loop_
_entity_poly.entity_id
_entity_poly.type
_entity_poly.pdbx_seq_one_letter_code
_entity_poly.pdbx_strand_id
1 'polypeptide(L)'
;IVNLFKELKETLGVSVLYITHDLATAYYVSDRIAIMFRGNIVEMGPVERVLVDPKHPYTRLLRESIPEPDPQRRWEGAVKLSDADQEEYLKQGCRFAGRCPLVMDICRRVVPAEIWIDDVLVKCHKYTEEMGVPAPALVDAGQEEG
;
A
#
# COMPACT_ATOMS: atom_id res chain seq x y z
N ILE A 1 6.21 -25.03 -3.39
CA ILE A 1 5.55 -24.18 -4.42
C ILE A 1 6.35 -22.90 -4.64
N VAL A 2 6.71 -22.17 -3.59
CA VAL A 2 7.46 -20.90 -3.68
C VAL A 2 8.82 -21.05 -4.36
N ASN A 3 9.58 -22.09 -4.02
CA ASN A 3 10.86 -22.40 -4.66
C ASN A 3 10.70 -22.75 -6.14
N LEU A 4 9.59 -23.40 -6.51
CA LEU A 4 9.29 -23.73 -7.89
C LEU A 4 9.10 -22.45 -8.75
N PHE A 5 8.43 -21.42 -8.24
CA PHE A 5 8.29 -20.16 -8.96
C PHE A 5 9.63 -19.46 -9.20
N LYS A 6 10.53 -19.52 -8.21
CA LYS A 6 11.87 -18.97 -8.33
C LYS A 6 12.68 -19.72 -9.38
N GLU A 7 12.64 -21.04 -9.37
CA GLU A 7 13.29 -21.90 -10.34
C GLU A 7 12.77 -21.69 -11.76
N LEU A 8 11.44 -21.61 -11.94
CA LEU A 8 10.82 -21.33 -13.25
C LEU A 8 11.22 -19.97 -13.81
N LYS A 9 11.31 -18.96 -12.94
CA LYS A 9 11.77 -17.63 -13.33
C LYS A 9 13.21 -17.66 -13.80
N GLU A 10 14.11 -18.33 -13.07
CA GLU A 10 15.52 -18.41 -13.37
C GLU A 10 15.82 -19.27 -14.60
N THR A 11 15.09 -20.37 -14.79
CA THR A 11 15.36 -21.34 -15.88
C THR A 11 14.63 -20.99 -17.19
N LEU A 12 13.40 -20.48 -17.11
CA LEU A 12 12.57 -20.21 -18.29
C LEU A 12 12.49 -18.71 -18.64
N GLY A 13 13.02 -17.81 -17.80
CA GLY A 13 12.95 -16.37 -18.03
C GLY A 13 11.53 -15.79 -18.04
N VAL A 14 10.57 -16.48 -17.40
CA VAL A 14 9.17 -16.06 -17.34
C VAL A 14 8.96 -14.97 -16.30
N SER A 15 8.01 -14.08 -16.54
CA SER A 15 7.52 -13.14 -15.54
C SER A 15 6.34 -13.76 -14.80
N VAL A 16 6.37 -13.68 -13.47
CA VAL A 16 5.33 -14.23 -12.61
C VAL A 16 4.64 -13.11 -11.85
N LEU A 17 3.33 -13.02 -11.96
CA LEU A 17 2.51 -12.17 -11.08
C LEU A 17 1.97 -13.03 -9.94
N TYR A 18 2.42 -12.72 -8.73
CA TYR A 18 2.04 -13.44 -7.52
C TYR A 18 1.19 -12.56 -6.62
N ILE A 19 -0.05 -12.98 -6.34
CA ILE A 19 -0.99 -12.26 -5.46
C ILE A 19 -1.08 -13.03 -4.15
N THR A 20 -0.71 -12.38 -3.06
CA THR A 20 -0.70 -12.97 -1.73
C THR A 20 -0.97 -11.91 -0.66
N HIS A 21 -1.41 -12.35 0.50
CA HIS A 21 -1.45 -11.53 1.72
C HIS A 21 -0.26 -11.79 2.66
N ASP A 22 0.62 -12.72 2.29
CA ASP A 22 1.82 -13.07 3.07
C ASP A 22 3.04 -12.29 2.58
N LEU A 23 3.40 -11.25 3.32
CA LEU A 23 4.54 -10.38 2.99
C LEU A 23 5.88 -11.09 3.10
N ALA A 24 6.02 -12.08 3.99
CA ALA A 24 7.27 -12.83 4.15
C ALA A 24 7.55 -13.65 2.89
N THR A 25 6.54 -14.34 2.37
CA THR A 25 6.65 -15.08 1.11
C THR A 25 6.88 -14.12 -0.06
N ALA A 26 6.16 -13.00 -0.13
CA ALA A 26 6.34 -11.99 -1.18
C ALA A 26 7.77 -11.44 -1.17
N TYR A 27 8.33 -11.14 -0.01
CA TYR A 27 9.71 -10.67 0.12
C TYR A 27 10.73 -11.67 -0.45
N TYR A 28 10.50 -12.95 -0.19
CA TYR A 28 11.43 -14.02 -0.61
C TYR A 28 11.44 -14.27 -2.13
N VAL A 29 10.28 -14.15 -2.81
CA VAL A 29 10.15 -14.56 -4.22
C VAL A 29 10.13 -13.42 -5.22
N SER A 30 9.80 -12.21 -4.78
CA SER A 30 9.52 -11.10 -5.68
C SER A 30 10.73 -10.19 -5.86
N ASP A 31 10.88 -9.64 -7.07
CA ASP A 31 11.81 -8.54 -7.33
C ASP A 31 11.16 -7.19 -7.02
N ARG A 32 9.87 -7.09 -7.32
CA ARG A 32 9.06 -5.90 -7.10
C ARG A 32 7.78 -6.28 -6.37
N ILE A 33 7.26 -5.35 -5.59
CA ILE A 33 6.01 -5.52 -4.85
C ILE A 33 5.10 -4.31 -5.08
N ALA A 34 3.81 -4.57 -5.16
CA ALA A 34 2.78 -3.54 -5.11
C ALA A 34 1.88 -3.81 -3.90
N ILE A 35 1.82 -2.85 -3.00
CA ILE A 35 0.95 -2.91 -1.83
C ILE A 35 -0.40 -2.32 -2.20
N MET A 36 -1.45 -3.11 -2.01
CA MET A 36 -2.82 -2.72 -2.32
C MET A 36 -3.63 -2.54 -1.04
N PHE A 37 -4.43 -1.49 -1.01
CA PHE A 37 -5.44 -1.27 0.03
C PHE A 37 -6.76 -0.90 -0.62
N ARG A 38 -7.79 -1.70 -0.36
CA ARG A 38 -9.16 -1.50 -0.90
C ARG A 38 -9.18 -1.21 -2.40
N GLY A 39 -8.51 -2.07 -3.18
CA GLY A 39 -8.48 -1.96 -4.64
C GLY A 39 -7.55 -0.90 -5.21
N ASN A 40 -6.82 -0.15 -4.37
CA ASN A 40 -5.87 0.86 -4.80
C ASN A 40 -4.44 0.46 -4.47
N ILE A 41 -3.53 0.64 -5.42
CA ILE A 41 -2.10 0.54 -5.15
C ILE A 41 -1.70 1.79 -4.36
N VAL A 42 -1.15 1.60 -3.17
CA VAL A 42 -0.71 2.70 -2.30
C VAL A 42 0.79 2.90 -2.32
N GLU A 43 1.54 1.83 -2.59
CA GLU A 43 2.99 1.86 -2.71
C GLU A 43 3.45 0.74 -3.64
N MET A 44 4.46 0.99 -4.49
CA MET A 44 5.00 0.00 -5.41
C MET A 44 6.46 0.29 -5.72
N GLY A 45 7.28 -0.75 -5.76
CA GLY A 45 8.70 -0.61 -6.10
C GLY A 45 9.48 -1.90 -5.91
N PRO A 46 10.82 -1.83 -5.91
CA PRO A 46 11.65 -2.95 -5.53
C PRO A 46 11.30 -3.45 -4.14
N VAL A 47 11.17 -4.76 -3.98
CA VAL A 47 10.65 -5.37 -2.75
C VAL A 47 11.46 -4.95 -1.51
N GLU A 48 12.78 -4.87 -1.63
CA GLU A 48 13.65 -4.43 -0.55
C GLU A 48 13.40 -2.98 -0.15
N ARG A 49 13.20 -2.08 -1.13
CA ARG A 49 12.93 -0.67 -0.88
C ARG A 49 11.60 -0.47 -0.17
N VAL A 50 10.56 -1.14 -0.66
CA VAL A 50 9.20 -1.00 -0.12
C VAL A 50 9.07 -1.62 1.27
N LEU A 51 9.68 -2.78 1.52
CA LEU A 51 9.51 -3.47 2.80
C LEU A 51 10.55 -3.10 3.86
N VAL A 52 11.75 -2.64 3.47
CA VAL A 52 12.76 -2.18 4.44
C VAL A 52 12.51 -0.74 4.87
N ASP A 53 12.18 0.15 3.94
CA ASP A 53 11.89 1.56 4.20
C ASP A 53 10.55 1.97 3.60
N PRO A 54 9.43 1.46 4.14
CA PRO A 54 8.10 1.75 3.63
C PRO A 54 7.76 3.23 3.73
N LYS A 55 7.23 3.80 2.66
CA LYS A 55 6.82 5.20 2.57
C LYS A 55 5.38 5.41 3.03
N HIS A 56 4.47 4.55 2.57
CA HIS A 56 3.06 4.68 2.90
C HIS A 56 2.76 4.18 4.32
N PRO A 57 1.95 4.90 5.12
CA PRO A 57 1.62 4.49 6.49
C PRO A 57 1.00 3.10 6.59
N TYR A 58 0.21 2.68 5.60
CA TYR A 58 -0.35 1.33 5.56
C TYR A 58 0.73 0.25 5.38
N THR A 59 1.71 0.49 4.51
CA THR A 59 2.84 -0.44 4.31
C THR A 59 3.65 -0.61 5.59
N ARG A 60 3.85 0.47 6.33
CA ARG A 60 4.50 0.42 7.66
C ARG A 60 3.73 -0.45 8.63
N LEU A 61 2.41 -0.26 8.70
CA LEU A 61 1.53 -1.06 9.55
C LEU A 61 1.58 -2.54 9.18
N LEU A 62 1.55 -2.88 7.88
CA LEU A 62 1.68 -4.26 7.42
C LEU A 62 3.02 -4.87 7.80
N ARG A 63 4.13 -4.13 7.63
CA ARG A 63 5.46 -4.58 8.02
C ARG A 63 5.56 -4.85 9.52
N GLU A 64 5.03 -3.95 10.35
CA GLU A 64 5.01 -4.10 11.81
C GLU A 64 4.15 -5.28 12.27
N SER A 65 3.20 -5.69 11.44
CA SER A 65 2.33 -6.85 11.68
C SER A 65 2.97 -8.20 11.30
N ILE A 66 4.14 -8.20 10.64
CA ILE A 66 4.89 -9.42 10.40
C ILE A 66 5.47 -9.89 11.74
N PRO A 67 5.11 -11.08 12.24
CA PRO A 67 5.70 -11.58 13.46
C PRO A 67 7.20 -11.82 13.24
N GLU A 68 8.03 -11.04 13.92
CA GLU A 68 9.40 -11.45 14.11
C GLU A 68 9.41 -12.77 14.87
N PRO A 69 10.28 -13.73 14.52
CA PRO A 69 10.37 -15.00 15.21
C PRO A 69 11.02 -14.84 16.59
N ASP A 70 10.40 -14.02 17.44
CA ASP A 70 10.77 -13.87 18.85
C ASP A 70 9.73 -14.59 19.71
N PRO A 71 10.09 -15.72 20.34
CA PRO A 71 9.18 -16.51 21.18
C PRO A 71 8.67 -15.75 22.41
N GLN A 72 9.26 -14.61 22.76
CA GLN A 72 8.93 -13.85 23.97
C GLN A 72 7.97 -12.69 23.71
N ARG A 73 7.72 -12.32 22.45
CA ARG A 73 6.80 -11.24 22.10
C ARG A 73 5.39 -11.78 21.90
N ARG A 74 4.56 -11.74 22.95
CA ARG A 74 3.12 -12.01 22.85
C ARG A 74 2.48 -10.99 21.92
N TRP A 75 1.76 -11.48 20.93
CA TRP A 75 0.99 -10.68 19.99
C TRP A 75 -0.19 -9.99 20.72
N GLU A 76 -0.04 -8.73 21.06
CA GLU A 76 -1.10 -7.87 21.60
C GLU A 76 -1.60 -6.88 20.56
N GLY A 77 -2.12 -7.38 19.46
CA GLY A 77 -2.60 -6.50 18.40
C GLY A 77 -3.43 -7.19 17.35
N ALA A 78 -4.58 -7.74 17.75
CA ALA A 78 -5.62 -8.03 16.79
C ALA A 78 -6.10 -6.68 16.20
N VAL A 79 -5.75 -6.40 14.94
CA VAL A 79 -6.40 -5.33 14.18
C VAL A 79 -7.88 -5.70 14.11
N LYS A 80 -8.71 -5.07 14.93
CA LYS A 80 -10.16 -5.19 14.84
C LYS A 80 -10.56 -4.58 13.49
N LEU A 81 -10.88 -5.44 12.54
CA LEU A 81 -11.64 -5.08 11.35
C LEU A 81 -13.05 -4.73 11.84
N SER A 82 -13.33 -3.45 12.01
CA SER A 82 -14.66 -2.99 12.40
C SER A 82 -15.59 -2.96 11.19
N ASP A 83 -16.87 -3.25 11.40
CA ASP A 83 -17.95 -3.26 10.39
C ASP A 83 -18.20 -1.89 9.71
N ALA A 84 -17.46 -0.85 10.07
CA ALA A 84 -17.46 0.46 9.42
C ALA A 84 -16.92 0.46 7.97
N ASP A 85 -16.62 -0.71 7.43
CA ASP A 85 -15.82 -0.85 6.20
C ASP A 85 -16.57 -0.52 4.92
N GLN A 86 -17.90 -0.63 4.87
CA GLN A 86 -18.64 -0.39 3.63
C GLN A 86 -18.76 1.10 3.28
N GLU A 87 -18.94 1.96 4.27
CA GLU A 87 -19.02 3.40 4.03
C GLU A 87 -17.68 4.01 3.60
N GLU A 88 -16.56 3.41 4.02
CA GLU A 88 -15.22 3.88 3.64
C GLU A 88 -14.86 3.61 2.18
N TYR A 89 -15.49 2.62 1.52
CA TYR A 89 -15.33 2.41 0.06
C TYR A 89 -15.92 3.54 -0.77
N LEU A 90 -16.91 4.21 -0.26
CA LEU A 90 -17.62 5.30 -0.94
C LEU A 90 -17.02 6.68 -0.64
N LYS A 91 -16.11 6.78 0.33
CA LYS A 91 -15.47 8.05 0.68
C LYS A 91 -14.55 8.53 -0.42
N GLN A 92 -14.65 9.80 -0.74
CA GLN A 92 -13.65 10.49 -1.56
C GLN A 92 -12.34 10.60 -0.78
N GLY A 93 -11.22 10.70 -1.50
CA GLY A 93 -9.90 10.87 -0.88
C GLY A 93 -9.11 9.59 -0.68
N CYS A 94 -8.15 9.65 0.23
CA CYS A 94 -7.29 8.51 0.55
C CYS A 94 -8.10 7.41 1.25
N ARG A 95 -8.09 6.21 0.69
CA ARG A 95 -8.83 5.05 1.25
C ARG A 95 -8.38 4.67 2.65
N PHE A 96 -7.12 4.94 3.00
CA PHE A 96 -6.55 4.64 4.31
C PHE A 96 -6.76 5.75 5.34
N ALA A 97 -7.35 6.90 4.97
CA ALA A 97 -7.51 8.07 5.84
C ALA A 97 -8.18 7.76 7.18
N GLY A 98 -9.15 6.85 7.21
CA GLY A 98 -9.86 6.48 8.45
C GLY A 98 -8.99 5.76 9.50
N ARG A 99 -7.86 5.20 9.10
CA ARG A 99 -6.96 4.42 9.97
C ARG A 99 -5.53 4.98 10.00
N CYS A 100 -5.27 6.03 9.23
CA CYS A 100 -3.93 6.59 9.11
C CYS A 100 -3.57 7.43 10.35
N PRO A 101 -2.46 7.11 11.05
CA PRO A 101 -2.00 7.90 12.18
C PRO A 101 -1.50 9.30 11.79
N LEU A 102 -1.21 9.50 10.48
CA LEU A 102 -0.71 10.76 9.91
C LEU A 102 -1.78 11.45 9.06
N VAL A 103 -3.07 11.18 9.30
CA VAL A 103 -4.17 11.72 8.52
C VAL A 103 -4.21 13.25 8.59
N MET A 104 -4.39 13.88 7.41
CA MET A 104 -4.60 15.31 7.24
C MET A 104 -6.00 15.56 6.68
N ASP A 105 -6.52 16.78 6.79
CA ASP A 105 -7.86 17.11 6.27
C ASP A 105 -7.99 16.84 4.76
N ILE A 106 -6.93 17.10 3.99
CA ILE A 106 -6.89 16.81 2.55
C ILE A 106 -7.06 15.32 2.25
N CYS A 107 -6.54 14.44 3.12
CA CYS A 107 -6.65 13.00 2.93
C CYS A 107 -8.10 12.49 2.89
N ARG A 108 -9.02 13.21 3.50
CA ARG A 108 -10.46 12.86 3.54
C ARG A 108 -11.24 13.31 2.31
N ARG A 109 -10.68 14.24 1.53
CA ARG A 109 -11.37 14.92 0.43
C ARG A 109 -10.78 14.62 -0.93
N VAL A 110 -9.47 14.47 -1.01
CA VAL A 110 -8.73 14.37 -2.27
C VAL A 110 -7.95 13.06 -2.33
N VAL A 111 -8.01 12.38 -3.47
CA VAL A 111 -7.19 11.19 -3.72
C VAL A 111 -5.73 11.62 -3.89
N PRO A 112 -4.78 11.01 -3.17
CA PRO A 112 -3.37 11.36 -3.35
C PRO A 112 -2.88 11.08 -4.76
N ALA A 113 -2.07 12.00 -5.29
CA ALA A 113 -1.39 11.79 -6.56
C ALA A 113 -0.34 10.68 -6.46
N GLU A 114 -0.01 10.08 -7.60
CA GLU A 114 1.11 9.17 -7.73
C GLU A 114 2.42 9.95 -7.72
N ILE A 115 3.30 9.63 -6.78
CA ILE A 115 4.60 10.29 -6.65
C ILE A 115 5.67 9.22 -6.71
N TRP A 116 6.69 9.48 -7.49
CA TRP A 116 7.89 8.66 -7.54
C TRP A 116 8.96 9.26 -6.64
N ILE A 117 9.39 8.48 -5.65
CA ILE A 117 10.53 8.78 -4.80
C ILE A 117 11.59 7.74 -5.14
N ASP A 118 12.62 8.17 -5.88
CA ASP A 118 13.56 7.28 -6.54
C ASP A 118 12.81 6.25 -7.43
N ASP A 119 12.90 4.97 -7.10
CA ASP A 119 12.27 3.86 -7.81
C ASP A 119 10.99 3.32 -7.13
N VAL A 120 10.47 4.05 -6.14
CA VAL A 120 9.26 3.70 -5.38
C VAL A 120 8.13 4.67 -5.71
N LEU A 121 7.02 4.14 -6.21
CA LEU A 121 5.77 4.87 -6.35
C LEU A 121 5.02 4.87 -5.02
N VAL A 122 4.57 6.04 -4.57
CA VAL A 122 3.74 6.19 -3.37
C VAL A 122 2.56 7.11 -3.61
N LYS A 123 1.40 6.77 -3.05
CA LYS A 123 0.18 7.60 -3.07
C LYS A 123 -0.12 8.07 -1.66
N CYS A 124 0.50 9.18 -1.25
CA CYS A 124 0.30 9.74 0.08
C CYS A 124 0.49 11.27 0.06
N HIS A 125 -0.46 12.01 0.61
CA HIS A 125 -0.42 13.48 0.66
C HIS A 125 0.77 14.03 1.44
N LYS A 126 1.31 13.29 2.39
CA LYS A 126 2.53 13.68 3.10
C LYS A 126 3.66 14.06 2.13
N TYR A 127 3.82 13.26 1.06
CA TYR A 127 4.88 13.49 0.08
C TYR A 127 4.49 14.51 -1.00
N THR A 128 3.19 14.71 -1.26
CA THR A 128 2.74 15.78 -2.17
C THR A 128 3.08 17.16 -1.61
N GLU A 129 2.90 17.37 -0.32
CA GLU A 129 3.28 18.64 0.33
C GLU A 129 4.80 18.84 0.35
N GLU A 130 5.56 17.81 0.74
CA GLU A 130 7.02 17.88 0.81
C GLU A 130 7.67 18.14 -0.56
N MET A 131 7.10 17.63 -1.65
CA MET A 131 7.62 17.76 -3.01
C MET A 131 6.99 18.93 -3.81
N GLY A 132 6.07 19.67 -3.21
CA GLY A 132 5.40 20.80 -3.88
C GLY A 132 4.54 20.40 -5.08
N VAL A 133 4.09 19.14 -5.12
CA VAL A 133 3.19 18.65 -6.17
C VAL A 133 1.79 19.18 -5.89
N PRO A 134 1.17 19.93 -6.82
CA PRO A 134 -0.19 20.41 -6.61
C PRO A 134 -1.14 19.23 -6.44
N ALA A 135 -2.08 19.34 -5.47
CA ALA A 135 -3.13 18.37 -5.34
C ALA A 135 -3.89 18.25 -6.68
N PRO A 136 -4.24 17.02 -7.14
CA PRO A 136 -5.03 16.87 -8.34
C PRO A 136 -6.32 17.65 -8.18
N ALA A 137 -6.70 18.42 -9.21
CA ALA A 137 -7.94 19.17 -9.23
C ALA A 137 -9.10 18.22 -8.88
N LEU A 138 -10.01 18.68 -8.02
CA LEU A 138 -11.27 17.99 -7.79
C LEU A 138 -11.92 17.80 -9.15
N VAL A 139 -12.02 16.56 -9.60
CA VAL A 139 -12.88 16.26 -10.76
C VAL A 139 -14.29 16.44 -10.22
N ASP A 140 -14.90 17.57 -10.53
CA ASP A 140 -16.33 17.75 -10.31
C ASP A 140 -17.01 16.56 -10.99
N ALA A 141 -17.67 15.74 -10.18
CA ALA A 141 -18.58 14.74 -10.69
C ALA A 141 -19.66 15.51 -11.46
N GLY A 142 -19.50 15.51 -12.79
CA GLY A 142 -20.38 16.23 -13.68
C GLY A 142 -21.81 15.88 -13.35
N GLN A 143 -22.59 16.92 -13.18
CA GLN A 143 -24.04 16.85 -13.20
C GLN A 143 -24.45 16.16 -14.49
N GLU A 144 -24.89 14.93 -14.40
CA GLU A 144 -25.72 14.35 -15.45
C GLU A 144 -27.08 15.04 -15.38
N GLU A 145 -27.19 16.12 -16.14
CA GLU A 145 -28.48 16.65 -16.55
C GLU A 145 -29.05 15.78 -17.66
N GLY A 146 -30.27 15.30 -17.49
CA GLY A 146 -31.07 14.85 -18.58
C GLY A 146 -31.94 13.67 -18.27
#